data_ec953348c1a350ce439cb8093c5ab53b
#
_entry.id   ec953348c1a350ce439cb8093c5ab53b
#
_cell.length_a   1.000
_cell.length_b   1.000
_cell.length_c   1.000
_cell.angle_alpha   90.00
_cell.angle_beta   90.00
_cell.angle_gamma   90.00
#
_symmetry.space_group_name_H-M   'P 1'
#
loop_
_entity.id
_entity.type
_entity.pdbx_description
1 polymer ?
#
loop_
_entity_poly.entity_id
_entity_poly.type
_entity_poly.pdbx_seq_one_letter_code
_entity_poly.pdbx_strand_id
1 'polypeptide(L)'
;MAAPKTAGKAKQQKKKVRKNVSAGIAHIQSTLNNTVVTITDINGNAVAWSSAGARGFKGSRKSTPFAAQLAAEEAARRAQEHGMRSVAVFVKGPGAGRESALRALQTAGFKVTLIRDVTPIPHNGCRPPKRRRV
;
A
#
# COMPACT_ATOMS: atom_id res chain seq x y z
N MET A 1 -21.71 9.84 35.08
CA MET A 1 -21.41 9.66 34.75
C MET A 1 -21.01 9.04 34.17
N ALA A 2 -21.13 9.08 34.22
CA ALA A 2 -20.57 8.75 33.62
C ALA A 2 -20.07 8.24 32.99
N ALA A 3 -20.18 8.31 32.89
CA ALA A 3 -19.65 8.02 32.20
C ALA A 3 -18.98 7.60 31.72
N PRO A 4 -19.09 7.56 31.85
CA PRO A 4 -18.39 7.24 31.23
C PRO A 4 -17.68 6.86 30.75
N LYS A 5 -17.68 7.20 30.80
CA LYS A 5 -17.05 7.11 30.32
C LYS A 5 -16.50 6.43 29.86
N THR A 6 -16.75 6.45 29.87
CA THR A 6 -16.26 6.00 29.34
C THR A 6 -15.78 5.52 28.73
N ALA A 7 -15.95 5.64 28.66
CA ALA A 7 -15.49 5.35 27.91
C ALA A 7 -14.85 5.25 27.39
N GLY A 8 -14.87 5.40 27.36
CA GLY A 8 -14.26 5.43 26.66
C GLY A 8 -13.45 5.23 26.44
N LYS A 9 -13.21 5.55 26.73
CA LYS A 9 -12.40 5.44 26.49
C LYS A 9 -11.77 4.57 26.23
N ALA A 10 -11.95 4.32 26.35
CA ALA A 10 -11.32 3.52 26.10
C ALA A 10 -10.83 3.36 25.08
N LYS A 11 -10.98 3.65 24.54
CA LYS A 11 -10.63 3.56 23.48
C LYS A 11 -9.65 3.88 23.17
N GLN A 12 -9.50 4.22 23.31
CA GLN A 12 -8.73 4.55 22.92
C GLN A 12 -7.74 4.07 23.08
N GLN A 13 -7.64 3.67 23.48
CA GLN A 13 -6.70 3.14 23.66
C GLN A 13 -6.26 2.36 22.75
N LYS A 14 -6.92 2.17 22.09
CA LYS A 14 -6.48 1.58 21.05
C LYS A 14 -5.69 2.40 20.39
N LYS A 15 -5.04 3.04 20.92
CA LYS A 15 -4.34 3.81 20.31
C LYS A 15 -3.43 3.15 19.62
N LYS A 16 -3.16 3.54 18.63
CA LYS A 16 -2.24 3.14 17.81
C LYS A 16 -0.95 3.12 18.45
N VAL A 17 -0.30 2.07 18.46
CA VAL A 17 1.04 1.97 18.94
C VAL A 17 1.92 2.42 17.78
N ARG A 18 2.67 3.46 17.99
CA ARG A 18 3.62 3.89 16.99
C ARG A 18 4.79 2.93 16.95
N LYS A 19 5.16 2.51 15.77
CA LYS A 19 6.18 1.48 15.65
C LYS A 19 7.59 2.02 15.55
N ASN A 20 7.77 3.32 15.31
CA ASN A 20 9.09 3.95 15.23
C ASN A 20 10.03 3.25 14.24
N VAL A 21 9.52 3.03 13.05
CA VAL A 21 10.29 2.40 11.99
C VAL A 21 10.76 3.47 11.03
N SER A 22 12.06 3.69 10.93
CA SER A 22 12.57 4.77 10.09
C SER A 22 12.78 4.34 8.64
N ALA A 23 13.01 3.08 8.40
CA ALA A 23 13.23 2.55 7.05
C ALA A 23 12.37 1.33 6.84
N GLY A 24 11.88 1.16 5.63
CA GLY A 24 11.03 0.02 5.33
C GLY A 24 10.96 -0.26 3.85
N ILE A 25 9.99 -1.05 3.47
CA ILE A 25 9.80 -1.48 2.10
C ILE A 25 8.37 -1.14 1.70
N ALA A 26 8.22 -0.47 0.57
CA ALA A 26 6.90 -0.22 0.00
C ALA A 26 6.65 -1.25 -1.09
N HIS A 27 5.62 -2.05 -0.90
CA HIS A 27 5.23 -3.08 -1.86
C HIS A 27 4.05 -2.55 -2.66
N ILE A 28 4.27 -2.33 -3.95
CA ILE A 28 3.22 -1.87 -4.85
C ILE A 28 2.79 -3.04 -5.71
N GLN A 29 1.56 -3.48 -5.52
CA GLN A 29 1.02 -4.56 -6.31
C GLN A 29 -0.04 -3.96 -7.23
N SER A 30 0.27 -3.88 -8.52
CA SER A 30 -0.59 -3.24 -9.49
C SER A 30 -1.09 -4.27 -10.47
N THR A 31 -2.37 -4.57 -10.41
CA THR A 31 -3.01 -5.49 -11.35
C THR A 31 -3.77 -4.69 -12.39
N LEU A 32 -4.36 -5.40 -13.35
CA LEU A 32 -5.17 -4.72 -14.36
C LEU A 32 -6.44 -4.14 -13.78
N ASN A 33 -6.83 -4.55 -12.57
CA ASN A 33 -8.09 -4.12 -11.97
C ASN A 33 -7.92 -3.24 -10.74
N ASN A 34 -6.75 -3.22 -10.12
CA ASN A 34 -6.59 -2.52 -8.85
C ASN A 34 -5.12 -2.29 -8.56
N THR A 35 -4.85 -1.42 -7.61
CA THR A 35 -3.50 -1.18 -7.10
C THR A 35 -3.55 -1.20 -5.59
N VAL A 36 -2.67 -1.98 -4.99
CA VAL A 36 -2.55 -2.08 -3.53
C VAL A 36 -1.14 -1.66 -3.15
N VAL A 37 -1.04 -0.79 -2.16
CA VAL A 37 0.26 -0.35 -1.64
C VAL A 37 0.33 -0.77 -0.18
N THR A 38 1.34 -1.55 0.15
CA THR A 38 1.59 -1.99 1.51
C THR A 38 2.99 -1.56 1.91
N ILE A 39 3.11 -0.89 3.03
CA ILE A 39 4.40 -0.45 3.54
C ILE A 39 4.74 -1.27 4.77
N THR A 40 5.88 -1.93 4.72
CA THR A 40 6.31 -2.83 5.78
C THR A 40 7.64 -2.36 6.34
N ASP A 41 8.03 -2.94 7.47
CA ASP A 41 9.39 -2.75 7.96
C ASP A 41 10.33 -3.69 7.19
N ILE A 42 11.60 -3.68 7.55
CA ILE A 42 12.58 -4.50 6.83
C ILE A 42 12.38 -5.98 7.05
N ASN A 43 11.64 -6.36 8.09
CA ASN A 43 11.35 -7.77 8.37
C ASN A 43 10.09 -8.25 7.68
N GLY A 44 9.33 -7.37 7.05
CA GLY A 44 8.13 -7.74 6.35
C GLY A 44 6.84 -7.53 7.13
N ASN A 45 6.91 -6.96 8.32
CA ASN A 45 5.71 -6.70 9.12
C ASN A 45 5.01 -5.45 8.61
N ALA A 46 3.73 -5.55 8.31
CA ALA A 46 2.99 -4.44 7.73
C ALA A 46 2.87 -3.29 8.71
N VAL A 47 3.19 -2.09 8.25
CA VAL A 47 3.06 -0.87 9.03
C VAL A 47 1.82 -0.10 8.58
N ALA A 48 1.61 -0.02 7.29
CA ALA A 48 0.46 0.70 6.73
C ALA A 48 0.13 0.10 5.37
N TRP A 49 -1.12 0.26 4.96
CA TRP A 49 -1.52 -0.20 3.63
C TRP A 49 -2.71 0.62 3.16
N SER A 50 -2.91 0.63 1.86
CA SER A 50 -4.09 1.21 1.26
C SER A 50 -4.25 0.64 -0.15
N SER A 51 -5.44 0.79 -0.70
CA SER A 51 -5.70 0.34 -2.06
C SER A 51 -6.64 1.32 -2.72
N ALA A 52 -6.79 1.19 -4.03
CA ALA A 52 -7.75 2.03 -4.75
C ALA A 52 -9.15 1.81 -4.21
N GLY A 53 -9.50 0.56 -3.89
CA GLY A 53 -10.80 0.27 -3.33
C GLY A 53 -11.00 0.88 -1.96
N ALA A 54 -9.96 0.92 -1.14
CA ALA A 54 -10.03 1.52 0.19
C ALA A 54 -10.22 3.04 0.11
N ARG A 55 -9.83 3.65 -1.01
CA ARG A 55 -10.02 5.09 -1.21
C ARG A 55 -11.36 5.42 -1.86
N GLY A 56 -12.25 4.45 -1.98
CA GLY A 56 -13.60 4.68 -2.48
C GLY A 56 -13.81 4.44 -3.96
N PHE A 57 -12.79 4.04 -4.69
CA PHE A 57 -12.95 3.73 -6.11
C PHE A 57 -13.60 2.37 -6.28
N LYS A 58 -14.42 2.23 -7.31
CA LYS A 58 -15.12 0.98 -7.56
C LYS A 58 -15.03 0.61 -9.02
N GLY A 59 -15.11 -0.70 -9.29
CA GLY A 59 -15.11 -1.22 -10.65
C GLY A 59 -13.87 -0.81 -11.42
N SER A 60 -14.05 -0.39 -12.65
CA SER A 60 -12.92 -0.06 -13.52
C SER A 60 -12.14 1.16 -13.06
N ARG A 61 -12.72 1.97 -12.18
CA ARG A 61 -12.02 3.16 -11.69
C ARG A 61 -10.84 2.79 -10.80
N LYS A 62 -10.83 1.60 -10.22
CA LYS A 62 -9.73 1.16 -9.36
C LYS A 62 -8.43 0.96 -10.13
N SER A 63 -8.52 0.75 -11.44
CA SER A 63 -7.32 0.48 -12.23
C SER A 63 -6.65 1.73 -12.77
N THR A 64 -7.18 2.93 -12.47
CA THR A 64 -6.64 4.16 -13.02
C THR A 64 -5.39 4.60 -12.27
N PRO A 65 -4.47 5.31 -12.95
CA PRO A 65 -3.30 5.87 -12.27
C PRO A 65 -3.66 6.82 -11.14
N PHE A 66 -4.73 7.59 -11.29
CA PHE A 66 -5.16 8.51 -10.24
C PHE A 66 -5.54 7.76 -8.97
N ALA A 67 -6.26 6.65 -9.12
CA ALA A 67 -6.62 5.83 -7.95
C ALA A 67 -5.38 5.27 -7.27
N ALA A 68 -4.39 4.84 -8.05
CA ALA A 68 -3.13 4.34 -7.50
C ALA A 68 -2.39 5.44 -6.74
N GLN A 69 -2.41 6.64 -7.27
CA GLN A 69 -1.79 7.79 -6.61
C GLN A 69 -2.41 8.03 -5.24
N LEU A 70 -3.74 8.05 -5.17
CA LEU A 70 -4.41 8.28 -3.89
C LEU A 70 -4.16 7.15 -2.90
N ALA A 71 -4.11 5.91 -3.38
CA ALA A 71 -3.81 4.78 -2.51
C ALA A 71 -2.41 4.91 -1.92
N ALA A 72 -1.44 5.27 -2.75
CA ALA A 72 -0.07 5.42 -2.26
C ALA A 72 0.06 6.58 -1.29
N GLU A 73 -0.64 7.69 -1.56
CA GLU A 73 -0.60 8.83 -0.65
C GLU A 73 -1.17 8.47 0.72
N GLU A 74 -2.25 7.72 0.75
CA GLU A 74 -2.85 7.32 2.01
C GLU A 74 -1.92 6.38 2.79
N ALA A 75 -1.36 5.38 2.10
CA ALA A 75 -0.43 4.46 2.75
C ALA A 75 0.79 5.20 3.28
N ALA A 76 1.31 6.15 2.50
CA ALA A 76 2.47 6.93 2.90
C ALA A 76 2.16 7.78 4.14
N ARG A 77 0.99 8.41 4.16
CA ARG A 77 0.62 9.24 5.30
C ARG A 77 0.55 8.41 6.58
N ARG A 78 -0.05 7.23 6.48
CA ARG A 78 -0.16 6.36 7.65
C ARG A 78 1.20 5.85 8.10
N ALA A 79 2.08 5.53 7.15
CA ALA A 79 3.42 5.06 7.51
C ALA A 79 4.24 6.15 8.16
N GLN A 80 4.06 7.39 7.71
CA GLN A 80 4.81 8.50 8.30
C GLN A 80 4.40 8.75 9.75
N GLU A 81 3.20 8.38 10.13
CA GLU A 81 2.78 8.46 11.52
C GLU A 81 3.62 7.57 12.42
N HIS A 82 4.22 6.54 11.86
CA HIS A 82 5.11 5.65 12.60
C HIS A 82 6.58 6.03 12.47
N GLY A 83 6.85 7.22 11.96
CA GLY A 83 8.21 7.73 11.87
C GLY A 83 9.00 7.29 10.66
N MET A 84 8.37 6.66 9.70
CA MET A 84 9.08 6.14 8.53
C MET A 84 9.51 7.27 7.61
N ARG A 85 10.74 7.23 7.14
CA ARG A 85 11.29 8.28 6.29
C ARG A 85 11.84 7.79 4.96
N SER A 86 12.37 6.58 4.91
CA SER A 86 12.93 6.05 3.68
C SER A 86 12.34 4.68 3.39
N VAL A 87 12.19 4.38 2.12
CA VAL A 87 11.63 3.10 1.69
C VAL A 87 12.38 2.59 0.47
N ALA A 88 12.49 1.28 0.39
CA ALA A 88 12.83 0.60 -0.85
C ALA A 88 11.51 0.22 -1.51
N VAL A 89 11.39 0.41 -2.80
CA VAL A 89 10.13 0.16 -3.50
C VAL A 89 10.24 -1.11 -4.31
N PHE A 90 9.34 -2.04 -4.04
CA PHE A 90 9.24 -3.29 -4.79
C PHE A 90 7.92 -3.25 -5.56
N VAL A 91 8.02 -3.20 -6.88
CA VAL A 91 6.87 -3.06 -7.75
C VAL A 91 6.55 -4.40 -8.38
N LYS A 92 5.27 -4.75 -8.44
CA LYS A 92 4.85 -6.04 -8.92
C LYS A 92 3.59 -5.89 -9.75
N GLY A 93 3.58 -6.53 -10.93
CA GLY A 93 2.37 -6.58 -11.75
C GLY A 93 2.36 -5.58 -12.89
N PRO A 94 1.46 -5.79 -13.85
CA PRO A 94 1.44 -5.02 -15.10
C PRO A 94 0.48 -3.83 -15.09
N GLY A 95 -0.13 -3.49 -13.97
CA GLY A 95 -1.18 -2.48 -13.95
C GLY A 95 -0.71 -1.08 -14.29
N ALA A 96 -1.65 -0.21 -14.63
CA ALA A 96 -1.35 1.16 -15.01
C ALA A 96 -0.89 2.02 -13.83
N GLY A 97 -1.11 1.56 -12.61
CA GLY A 97 -0.81 2.36 -11.42
C GLY A 97 0.62 2.29 -10.93
N ARG A 98 1.49 1.53 -11.61
CA ARG A 98 2.85 1.32 -11.09
C ARG A 98 3.61 2.62 -10.88
N GLU A 99 3.71 3.42 -11.92
CA GLU A 99 4.50 4.65 -11.85
C GLU A 99 3.82 5.71 -11.00
N SER A 100 2.49 5.79 -11.08
CA SER A 100 1.76 6.78 -10.30
C SER A 100 1.93 6.54 -8.81
N ALA A 101 1.88 5.28 -8.38
CA ALA A 101 2.07 4.96 -6.98
C ALA A 101 3.49 5.29 -6.53
N LEU A 102 4.48 4.97 -7.36
CA LEU A 102 5.86 5.29 -7.03
C LEU A 102 6.06 6.80 -6.88
N ARG A 103 5.53 7.57 -7.81
CA ARG A 103 5.64 9.03 -7.75
C ARG A 103 4.95 9.59 -6.53
N ALA A 104 3.82 9.03 -6.17
CA ALA A 104 3.08 9.50 -5.00
C ALA A 104 3.88 9.27 -3.72
N LEU A 105 4.60 8.15 -3.63
CA LEU A 105 5.46 7.92 -2.47
C LEU A 105 6.57 8.95 -2.40
N GLN A 106 7.16 9.30 -3.53
CA GLN A 106 8.20 10.34 -3.55
C GLN A 106 7.62 11.71 -3.18
N THR A 107 6.45 12.02 -3.71
CA THR A 107 5.80 13.30 -3.44
C THR A 107 5.40 13.42 -1.98
N ALA A 108 5.06 12.31 -1.34
CA ALA A 108 4.67 12.33 0.06
C ALA A 108 5.84 12.59 1.00
N GLY A 109 7.07 12.55 0.48
CA GLY A 109 8.23 12.89 1.28
C GLY A 109 9.14 11.72 1.63
N PHE A 110 8.84 10.52 1.15
CA PHE A 110 9.72 9.39 1.39
C PHE A 110 10.98 9.50 0.52
N LYS A 111 12.09 9.11 1.10
CA LYS A 111 13.33 8.99 0.35
C LYS A 111 13.34 7.56 -0.22
N VAL A 112 13.27 7.44 -1.53
CA VAL A 112 13.30 6.14 -2.17
C VAL A 112 14.74 5.72 -2.36
N THR A 113 15.13 4.62 -1.72
CA THR A 113 16.51 4.16 -1.74
C THR A 113 16.78 3.12 -2.81
N LEU A 114 15.75 2.38 -3.22
CA LEU A 114 15.91 1.30 -4.18
C LEU A 114 14.57 1.05 -4.85
N ILE A 115 14.60 0.81 -6.14
CA ILE A 115 13.41 0.43 -6.89
C ILE A 115 13.71 -0.90 -7.55
N ARG A 116 12.84 -1.89 -7.31
CA ARG A 116 13.03 -3.22 -7.86
C ARG A 116 11.69 -3.75 -8.38
N ASP A 117 11.74 -4.37 -9.53
CA ASP A 117 10.57 -5.03 -10.09
C ASP A 117 10.61 -6.50 -9.66
N VAL A 118 9.61 -6.93 -8.91
CA VAL A 118 9.55 -8.30 -8.38
C VAL A 118 8.38 -9.07 -8.97
N THR A 119 7.92 -8.68 -10.16
CA THR A 119 6.83 -9.39 -10.82
C THR A 119 7.21 -10.85 -10.99
N PRO A 120 6.38 -11.78 -10.49
CA PRO A 120 6.72 -13.19 -10.59
C PRO A 120 6.60 -13.70 -12.03
N ILE A 121 7.58 -14.47 -12.45
CA ILE A 121 7.58 -15.10 -13.76
C ILE A 121 7.70 -16.59 -13.55
N PRO A 122 6.66 -17.37 -13.84
CA PRO A 122 6.73 -18.81 -13.60
C PRO A 122 7.69 -19.48 -14.59
N HIS A 123 8.34 -20.52 -14.10
CA HIS A 123 9.21 -21.34 -14.96
C HIS A 123 8.37 -22.51 -15.46
N ASN A 124 7.40 -22.21 -16.31
CA ASN A 124 6.42 -23.15 -16.82
C ASN A 124 5.38 -23.64 -15.82
N GLY A 125 5.47 -23.30 -14.62
CA GLY A 125 4.52 -23.55 -13.53
C GLY A 125 3.28 -24.36 -13.85
N CYS A 126 2.16 -23.97 -13.25
CA CYS A 126 0.90 -24.66 -13.46
C CYS A 126 0.26 -24.20 -14.76
N ARG A 127 -0.53 -25.10 -15.36
CA ARG A 127 -1.26 -24.75 -16.56
C ARG A 127 -2.28 -23.65 -16.24
N PRO A 128 -2.31 -22.56 -17.03
CA PRO A 128 -3.30 -21.52 -16.77
C PRO A 128 -4.71 -21.99 -17.12
N PRO A 129 -5.75 -21.33 -16.59
CA PRO A 129 -7.12 -21.66 -16.93
C PRO A 129 -7.40 -21.36 -18.39
N LYS A 130 -8.47 -21.95 -18.91
CA LYS A 130 -8.84 -21.69 -20.30
C LYS A 130 -9.31 -20.26 -20.46
N ARG A 131 -9.31 -19.79 -21.70
CA ARG A 131 -9.74 -18.43 -21.97
C ARG A 131 -11.19 -18.21 -21.56
N ARG A 132 -11.47 -17.03 -21.08
CA ARG A 132 -12.83 -16.67 -20.78
C ARG A 132 -13.62 -16.47 -22.07
N ARG A 133 -14.86 -16.80 -22.01
CA ARG A 133 -15.76 -16.48 -23.10
C ARG A 133 -16.21 -15.04 -22.93
N VAL A 134 -16.22 -14.33 -24.01
CA VAL A 134 -16.67 -12.92 -23.99
C VAL A 134 -17.66 -12.68 -25.12
#